data_64bcae6e693ccbfbe47544e4a9ce61fb
#
_entry.id   64bcae6e693ccbfbe47544e4a9ce61fb
#
_cell.length_a   1.000
_cell.length_b   1.000
_cell.length_c   1.000
_cell.angle_alpha   90.00
_cell.angle_beta   90.00
_cell.angle_gamma   90.00
#
_symmetry.space_group_name_H-M   'P 1'
#
loop_
_entity.id
_entity.type
_entity.pdbx_description
1 polymer ?
#
loop_
_entity_poly.entity_id
_entity_poly.type
_entity_poly.pdbx_seq_one_letter_code
_entity_poly.pdbx_strand_id
1 'polypeptide(L)'
;MELGGNAPFLVFEDADIDAAVEGAMVAKMRNGGQSCIAANRFLVHEAVADSFGAAFAERMRSVKVGPGMEPDVDLGPLINQGAQEDMMESVELAADAGGDVLAGGRAPERPGFFFEPTVLAKVPAGSAVLEREIFGPVAPIVTFSTEEEAVAMANDTIHGLAAYLYTADLSRGLRVAEALE
;
A
#
# COMPACT_ATOMS: atom_id res chain seq x y z
N MET A 1 -10.49 12.76 -18.26
CA MET A 1 -11.31 12.60 -17.05
C MET A 1 -10.45 11.84 -16.05
N GLU A 2 -10.30 12.33 -14.84
CA GLU A 2 -9.56 11.67 -13.75
C GLU A 2 -10.60 11.14 -12.76
N LEU A 3 -10.58 9.83 -12.50
CA LEU A 3 -11.63 9.17 -11.69
C LEU A 3 -11.08 8.54 -10.41
N GLY A 4 -9.77 8.62 -10.19
CA GLY A 4 -9.11 8.02 -9.04
C GLY A 4 -9.03 6.49 -9.09
N GLY A 5 -8.43 5.90 -8.07
CA GLY A 5 -8.30 4.46 -7.91
C GLY A 5 -8.08 4.07 -6.45
N ASN A 6 -8.36 2.83 -6.13
CA ASN A 6 -8.12 2.26 -4.79
C ASN A 6 -7.67 0.80 -4.91
N ALA A 7 -6.60 0.59 -5.68
CA ALA A 7 -6.17 -0.74 -6.11
C ALA A 7 -5.85 -1.68 -4.93
N PRO A 8 -6.45 -2.88 -4.89
CA PRO A 8 -6.06 -3.93 -3.98
C PRO A 8 -4.76 -4.61 -4.44
N PHE A 9 -3.91 -4.98 -3.49
CA PHE A 9 -2.72 -5.80 -3.69
C PHE A 9 -2.85 -7.03 -2.80
N LEU A 10 -3.15 -8.18 -3.41
CA LEU A 10 -3.44 -9.43 -2.70
C LEU A 10 -2.19 -10.30 -2.61
N VAL A 11 -1.89 -10.81 -1.41
CA VAL A 11 -0.78 -11.75 -1.17
C VAL A 11 -1.34 -12.99 -0.47
N PHE A 12 -1.36 -14.11 -1.15
CA PHE A 12 -1.82 -15.38 -0.61
C PHE A 12 -0.71 -16.11 0.15
N GLU A 13 -1.07 -17.12 0.95
CA GLU A 13 -0.18 -17.88 1.82
C GLU A 13 0.94 -18.64 1.08
N ASP A 14 0.73 -18.94 -0.19
CA ASP A 14 1.66 -19.66 -1.07
C ASP A 14 2.51 -18.74 -1.95
N ALA A 15 2.39 -17.43 -1.79
CA ALA A 15 3.14 -16.46 -2.56
C ALA A 15 4.64 -16.48 -2.21
N ASP A 16 5.48 -16.26 -3.21
CA ASP A 16 6.87 -15.89 -3.01
C ASP A 16 6.92 -14.47 -2.39
N ILE A 17 7.29 -14.39 -1.12
CA ILE A 17 7.25 -13.13 -0.35
C ILE A 17 8.25 -12.10 -0.91
N ASP A 18 9.44 -12.52 -1.33
CA ASP A 18 10.43 -11.60 -1.89
C ASP A 18 9.92 -10.99 -3.20
N ALA A 19 9.35 -11.81 -4.08
CA ALA A 19 8.73 -11.35 -5.31
C ALA A 19 7.51 -10.45 -5.05
N ALA A 20 6.67 -10.77 -4.06
CA ALA A 20 5.53 -9.96 -3.67
C ALA A 20 5.96 -8.59 -3.13
N VAL A 21 7.03 -8.54 -2.31
CA VAL A 21 7.58 -7.28 -1.78
C VAL A 21 8.15 -6.40 -2.88
N GLU A 22 8.92 -6.96 -3.82
CA GLU A 22 9.41 -6.20 -4.98
C GLU A 22 8.26 -5.68 -5.84
N GLY A 23 7.22 -6.48 -6.06
CA GLY A 23 6.01 -6.03 -6.74
C GLY A 23 5.26 -4.95 -5.98
N ALA A 24 5.18 -5.04 -4.65
CA ALA A 24 4.58 -4.04 -3.79
C ALA A 24 5.33 -2.69 -3.88
N MET A 25 6.67 -2.73 -3.89
CA MET A 25 7.50 -1.53 -4.12
C MET A 25 7.18 -0.88 -5.47
N VAL A 26 7.09 -1.67 -6.54
CA VAL A 26 6.74 -1.14 -7.88
C VAL A 26 5.32 -0.57 -7.89
N ALA A 27 4.34 -1.32 -7.36
CA ALA A 27 2.93 -0.94 -7.38
C ALA A 27 2.64 0.28 -6.49
N LYS A 28 3.36 0.45 -5.37
CA LYS A 28 3.16 1.56 -4.44
C LYS A 28 4.06 2.76 -4.71
N MET A 29 5.36 2.52 -4.97
CA MET A 29 6.34 3.61 -4.97
C MET A 29 6.53 4.29 -6.31
N ARG A 30 5.97 3.76 -7.41
CA ARG A 30 5.95 4.47 -8.69
C ARG A 30 5.34 5.86 -8.51
N ASN A 31 6.07 6.89 -8.93
CA ASN A 31 5.71 8.30 -8.73
C ASN A 31 5.40 8.66 -7.26
N GLY A 32 6.06 7.99 -6.29
CA GLY A 32 5.82 8.22 -4.86
C GLY A 32 4.41 7.87 -4.40
N GLY A 33 3.75 6.93 -5.06
CA GLY A 33 2.36 6.56 -4.78
C GLY A 33 1.31 7.53 -5.31
N GLN A 34 1.71 8.59 -6.00
CA GLN A 34 0.82 9.59 -6.58
C GLN A 34 0.36 9.14 -7.98
N SER A 35 -0.39 8.05 -8.03
CA SER A 35 -0.91 7.43 -9.25
C SER A 35 -2.22 6.71 -8.98
N CYS A 36 -3.20 6.83 -9.88
CA CYS A 36 -4.48 6.14 -9.80
C CYS A 36 -4.38 4.60 -9.82
N ILE A 37 -3.27 4.05 -10.32
CA ILE A 37 -2.99 2.62 -10.28
C ILE A 37 -2.10 2.21 -9.10
N ALA A 38 -1.72 3.13 -8.19
CA ALA A 38 -0.94 2.77 -7.02
C ALA A 38 -1.74 1.81 -6.11
N ALA A 39 -1.07 0.79 -5.58
CA ALA A 39 -1.68 -0.10 -4.60
C ALA A 39 -1.98 0.68 -3.32
N ASN A 40 -3.24 0.69 -2.89
CA ASN A 40 -3.70 1.43 -1.72
C ASN A 40 -4.16 0.53 -0.58
N ARG A 41 -4.52 -0.72 -0.86
CA ARG A 41 -5.00 -1.71 0.11
C ARG A 41 -4.20 -2.99 -0.05
N PHE A 42 -3.29 -3.26 0.88
CA PHE A 42 -2.49 -4.48 0.88
C PHE A 42 -3.23 -5.55 1.67
N LEU A 43 -3.92 -6.44 0.96
CA LEU A 43 -4.68 -7.55 1.51
C LEU A 43 -3.76 -8.77 1.58
N VAL A 44 -3.36 -9.18 2.76
CA VAL A 44 -2.32 -10.20 2.98
C VAL A 44 -2.89 -11.34 3.80
N HIS A 45 -2.72 -12.58 3.33
CA HIS A 45 -3.15 -13.74 4.09
C HIS A 45 -2.46 -13.77 5.46
N GLU A 46 -3.23 -14.06 6.52
CA GLU A 46 -2.77 -13.98 7.92
C GLU A 46 -1.50 -14.80 8.18
N ALA A 47 -1.33 -15.95 7.52
CA ALA A 47 -0.18 -16.83 7.68
C ALA A 47 1.15 -16.18 7.23
N VAL A 48 1.13 -15.18 6.35
CA VAL A 48 2.32 -14.52 5.79
C VAL A 48 2.38 -13.01 6.07
N ALA A 49 1.38 -12.47 6.75
CA ALA A 49 1.24 -11.03 6.98
C ALA A 49 2.43 -10.42 7.74
N ASP A 50 2.90 -11.10 8.78
CA ASP A 50 4.04 -10.61 9.57
C ASP A 50 5.35 -10.61 8.75
N SER A 51 5.61 -11.68 7.99
CA SER A 51 6.82 -11.79 7.17
C SER A 51 6.80 -10.80 6.00
N PHE A 52 5.68 -10.69 5.29
CA PHE A 52 5.49 -9.70 4.23
C PHE A 52 5.64 -8.28 4.78
N GLY A 53 4.93 -7.96 5.88
CA GLY A 53 4.97 -6.62 6.50
C GLY A 53 6.36 -6.21 6.95
N ALA A 54 7.12 -7.12 7.56
CA ALA A 54 8.49 -6.86 7.99
C ALA A 54 9.44 -6.61 6.81
N ALA A 55 9.38 -7.46 5.77
CA ALA A 55 10.21 -7.33 4.58
C ALA A 55 9.85 -6.06 3.77
N PHE A 56 8.56 -5.77 3.62
CA PHE A 56 8.09 -4.55 2.94
C PHE A 56 8.52 -3.28 3.69
N ALA A 57 8.39 -3.27 5.04
CA ALA A 57 8.86 -2.15 5.86
C ALA A 57 10.37 -1.93 5.74
N GLU A 58 11.17 -2.98 5.65
CA GLU A 58 12.62 -2.86 5.44
C GLU A 58 12.95 -2.25 4.07
N ARG A 59 12.25 -2.68 3.02
CA ARG A 59 12.40 -2.07 1.68
C ARG A 59 11.97 -0.61 1.67
N MET A 60 10.86 -0.25 2.32
CA MET A 60 10.40 1.12 2.44
C MET A 60 11.41 2.02 3.19
N ARG A 61 12.05 1.51 4.27
CA ARG A 61 13.09 2.25 4.99
C ARG A 61 14.35 2.50 4.15
N SER A 62 14.66 1.64 3.18
CA SER A 62 15.83 1.78 2.32
C SER A 62 15.68 2.88 1.26
N VAL A 63 14.46 3.41 1.03
CA VAL A 63 14.17 4.47 0.07
C VAL A 63 14.76 5.79 0.53
N LYS A 64 15.61 6.40 -0.26
CA LYS A 64 16.20 7.71 0.02
C LYS A 64 15.25 8.84 -0.39
N VAL A 65 14.75 9.55 0.60
CA VAL A 65 13.86 10.71 0.42
C VAL A 65 14.67 11.99 0.31
N GLY A 66 14.46 12.77 -0.75
CA GLY A 66 15.19 14.01 -0.94
C GLY A 66 14.78 14.78 -2.19
N PRO A 67 15.43 15.93 -2.48
CA PRO A 67 15.21 16.67 -3.72
C PRO A 67 15.58 15.82 -4.92
N GLY A 68 14.67 15.67 -5.88
CA GLY A 68 14.83 14.79 -7.04
C GLY A 68 15.97 15.15 -8.01
N MET A 69 16.67 16.27 -7.79
CA MET A 69 17.87 16.65 -8.55
C MET A 69 19.17 16.22 -7.85
N GLU A 70 19.09 15.72 -6.63
CA GLU A 70 20.25 15.17 -5.92
C GLU A 70 20.52 13.72 -6.39
N PRO A 71 21.79 13.31 -6.49
CA PRO A 71 22.13 11.94 -6.84
C PRO A 71 21.63 10.96 -5.76
N ASP A 72 21.29 9.76 -6.18
CA ASP A 72 20.86 8.66 -5.31
C ASP A 72 19.55 8.92 -4.52
N VAL A 73 18.72 9.88 -4.91
CA VAL A 73 17.38 10.09 -4.36
C VAL A 73 16.38 9.22 -5.11
N ASP A 74 15.61 8.43 -4.36
CA ASP A 74 14.58 7.53 -4.91
C ASP A 74 13.20 8.17 -4.88
N LEU A 75 12.92 9.01 -3.86
CA LEU A 75 11.61 9.64 -3.64
C LEU A 75 11.75 11.15 -3.43
N GLY A 76 11.14 11.91 -4.33
CA GLY A 76 11.00 13.36 -4.25
C GLY A 76 9.88 13.82 -3.29
N PRO A 77 9.62 15.14 -3.23
CA PRO A 77 8.51 15.68 -2.45
C PRO A 77 7.16 15.32 -3.08
N LEU A 78 6.12 15.34 -2.26
CA LEU A 78 4.73 15.33 -2.72
C LEU A 78 4.40 16.64 -3.46
N ILE A 79 3.28 16.65 -4.18
CA ILE A 79 2.90 17.77 -5.05
C ILE A 79 2.71 19.10 -4.29
N ASN A 80 2.19 19.06 -3.06
CA ASN A 80 1.92 20.24 -2.24
C ASN A 80 1.75 19.87 -0.75
N GLN A 81 1.49 20.89 0.07
CA GLN A 81 1.25 20.72 1.51
C GLN A 81 -0.01 19.88 1.80
N GLY A 82 -1.10 20.08 1.06
CA GLY A 82 -2.33 19.31 1.26
C GLY A 82 -2.09 17.81 1.06
N ALA A 83 -1.32 17.41 0.06
CA ALA A 83 -0.95 16.00 -0.13
C ALA A 83 -0.10 15.45 1.04
N GLN A 84 0.75 16.27 1.66
CA GLN A 84 1.49 15.87 2.86
C GLN A 84 0.57 15.72 4.07
N GLU A 85 -0.39 16.63 4.25
CA GLU A 85 -1.40 16.57 5.30
C GLU A 85 -2.32 15.35 5.14
N ASP A 86 -2.73 15.01 3.90
CA ASP A 86 -3.50 13.80 3.60
C ASP A 86 -2.75 12.51 4.00
N MET A 87 -1.41 12.49 3.84
CA MET A 87 -0.61 11.34 4.28
C MET A 87 -0.53 11.25 5.81
N MET A 88 -0.39 12.39 6.49
CA MET A 88 -0.44 12.42 7.96
C MET A 88 -1.78 11.91 8.47
N GLU A 89 -2.90 12.42 7.92
CA GLU A 89 -4.25 11.96 8.26
C GLU A 89 -4.43 10.46 8.02
N SER A 90 -3.89 9.93 6.91
CA SER A 90 -3.97 8.50 6.61
C SER A 90 -3.27 7.64 7.67
N VAL A 91 -2.13 8.11 8.19
CA VAL A 91 -1.41 7.43 9.28
C VAL A 91 -2.21 7.52 10.58
N GLU A 92 -2.76 8.69 10.91
CA GLU A 92 -3.58 8.90 12.11
C GLU A 92 -4.83 8.03 12.11
N LEU A 93 -5.57 7.99 11.00
CA LEU A 93 -6.76 7.13 10.84
C LEU A 93 -6.45 5.64 11.07
N ALA A 94 -5.32 5.17 10.56
CA ALA A 94 -4.92 3.78 10.76
C ALA A 94 -4.50 3.51 12.21
N ALA A 95 -3.74 4.42 12.82
CA ALA A 95 -3.27 4.30 14.21
C ALA A 95 -4.44 4.37 15.21
N ASP A 96 -5.38 5.28 15.01
CA ASP A 96 -6.58 5.42 15.84
C ASP A 96 -7.50 4.18 15.75
N ALA A 97 -7.48 3.50 14.61
CA ALA A 97 -8.16 2.23 14.42
C ALA A 97 -7.42 1.04 15.06
N GLY A 98 -6.21 1.23 15.59
CA GLY A 98 -5.39 0.18 16.23
C GLY A 98 -4.31 -0.43 15.33
N GLY A 99 -4.03 0.16 14.18
CA GLY A 99 -2.93 -0.24 13.31
C GLY A 99 -1.55 0.13 13.87
N ASP A 100 -0.54 -0.65 13.52
CA ASP A 100 0.85 -0.46 13.91
C ASP A 100 1.66 0.20 12.77
N VAL A 101 2.46 1.23 13.08
CA VAL A 101 3.40 1.82 12.12
C VAL A 101 4.69 0.99 12.10
N LEU A 102 4.94 0.23 11.03
CA LEU A 102 6.16 -0.55 10.87
C LEU A 102 7.32 0.25 10.27
N ALA A 103 7.04 1.25 9.43
CA ALA A 103 8.05 2.13 8.83
C ALA A 103 7.45 3.51 8.54
N GLY A 104 8.25 4.56 8.57
CA GLY A 104 7.85 5.93 8.21
C GLY A 104 6.84 6.55 9.16
N GLY A 105 5.72 7.02 8.64
CA GLY A 105 4.60 7.58 9.40
C GLY A 105 4.73 9.07 9.68
N ARG A 106 5.68 9.77 9.07
CA ARG A 106 5.93 11.19 9.36
C ARG A 106 6.52 11.96 8.19
N ALA A 107 6.37 13.26 8.24
CA ALA A 107 7.13 14.18 7.43
C ALA A 107 8.53 14.41 8.05
N PRO A 108 9.63 14.36 7.27
CA PRO A 108 10.96 14.67 7.79
C PRO A 108 11.08 16.17 8.13
N GLU A 109 11.88 16.50 9.15
CA GLU A 109 12.14 17.89 9.57
C GLU A 109 13.07 18.62 8.58
N ARG A 110 12.52 18.97 7.40
CA ARG A 110 13.22 19.70 6.34
C ARG A 110 12.23 20.54 5.52
N PRO A 111 12.68 21.62 4.86
CA PRO A 111 11.83 22.38 3.95
C PRO A 111 11.36 21.53 2.75
N GLY A 112 10.08 21.66 2.38
CA GLY A 112 9.45 20.93 1.28
C GLY A 112 8.43 19.91 1.77
N PHE A 113 7.61 19.40 0.85
CA PHE A 113 6.47 18.53 1.15
C PHE A 113 6.86 17.05 1.10
N PHE A 114 7.93 16.69 1.82
CA PHE A 114 8.42 15.31 1.88
C PHE A 114 7.62 14.49 2.86
N PHE A 115 7.48 13.18 2.55
CA PHE A 115 6.88 12.22 3.45
C PHE A 115 7.68 10.91 3.41
N GLU A 116 7.91 10.31 4.57
CA GLU A 116 8.65 9.04 4.65
C GLU A 116 7.79 7.89 4.08
N PRO A 117 8.35 6.98 3.26
CA PRO A 117 7.67 5.76 2.86
C PRO A 117 7.17 4.99 4.07
N THR A 118 5.88 4.68 4.08
CA THR A 118 5.17 4.24 5.29
C THR A 118 4.50 2.89 5.06
N VAL A 119 4.67 1.98 6.01
CA VAL A 119 3.94 0.71 6.10
C VAL A 119 3.16 0.70 7.40
N LEU A 120 1.85 0.47 7.29
CA LEU A 120 0.92 0.34 8.40
C LEU A 120 0.43 -1.10 8.46
N ALA A 121 0.67 -1.81 9.56
CA ALA A 121 0.24 -3.19 9.74
C ALA A 121 -0.97 -3.28 10.66
N LYS A 122 -1.65 -4.44 10.66
CA LYS A 122 -2.81 -4.72 11.50
C LYS A 122 -3.91 -3.69 11.38
N VAL A 123 -4.04 -3.07 10.21
CA VAL A 123 -5.13 -2.14 9.96
C VAL A 123 -6.44 -2.95 9.93
N PRO A 124 -7.43 -2.62 10.78
CA PRO A 124 -8.69 -3.37 10.80
C PRO A 124 -9.45 -3.21 9.47
N ALA A 125 -10.11 -4.27 9.02
CA ALA A 125 -11.08 -4.18 7.93
C ALA A 125 -12.19 -3.16 8.27
N GLY A 126 -12.59 -2.33 7.29
CA GLY A 126 -13.54 -1.23 7.52
C GLY A 126 -12.93 0.03 8.15
N SER A 127 -11.60 0.10 8.32
CA SER A 127 -10.93 1.34 8.71
C SER A 127 -11.10 2.41 7.62
N ALA A 128 -11.40 3.65 8.03
CA ALA A 128 -11.62 4.78 7.11
C ALA A 128 -10.44 5.05 6.15
N VAL A 129 -9.21 4.67 6.52
CA VAL A 129 -8.05 4.78 5.63
C VAL A 129 -8.16 3.89 4.40
N LEU A 130 -8.95 2.81 4.43
CA LEU A 130 -9.15 1.88 3.32
C LEU A 130 -10.22 2.32 2.32
N GLU A 131 -11.08 3.27 2.72
CA GLU A 131 -12.19 3.77 1.90
C GLU A 131 -11.76 4.87 0.91
N ARG A 132 -10.57 5.45 1.12
CA ARG A 132 -10.07 6.60 0.36
C ARG A 132 -8.89 6.22 -0.54
N GLU A 133 -8.75 6.95 -1.64
CA GLU A 133 -7.52 6.88 -2.45
C GLU A 133 -6.35 7.47 -1.65
N ILE A 134 -5.31 6.66 -1.42
CA ILE A 134 -4.07 7.11 -0.79
C ILE A 134 -3.10 7.54 -1.89
N PHE A 135 -3.07 8.84 -2.19
CA PHE A 135 -2.26 9.41 -3.26
C PHE A 135 -0.86 9.81 -2.76
N GLY A 136 -0.12 8.83 -2.26
CA GLY A 136 1.19 9.04 -1.64
C GLY A 136 1.83 7.73 -1.14
N PRO A 137 2.98 7.81 -0.46
CA PRO A 137 3.81 6.66 -0.10
C PRO A 137 3.37 5.96 1.21
N VAL A 138 2.06 5.77 1.43
CA VAL A 138 1.51 5.10 2.61
C VAL A 138 0.80 3.81 2.18
N ALA A 139 1.15 2.70 2.81
CA ALA A 139 0.73 1.34 2.47
C ALA A 139 0.09 0.64 3.68
N PRO A 140 -1.24 0.66 3.83
CA PRO A 140 -1.94 -0.08 4.88
C PRO A 140 -2.05 -1.56 4.52
N ILE A 141 -1.72 -2.43 5.48
CA ILE A 141 -1.84 -3.89 5.40
C ILE A 141 -3.01 -4.34 6.26
N VAL A 142 -3.92 -5.08 5.63
CA VAL A 142 -5.08 -5.74 6.23
C VAL A 142 -4.96 -7.23 6.03
N THR A 143 -5.34 -8.03 7.00
CA THR A 143 -5.29 -9.50 6.88
C THR A 143 -6.62 -10.08 6.43
N PHE A 144 -6.52 -11.21 5.71
CA PHE A 144 -7.64 -12.10 5.40
C PHE A 144 -7.25 -13.56 5.69
N SER A 145 -8.23 -14.45 5.78
CA SER A 145 -8.02 -15.87 6.10
C SER A 145 -8.49 -16.82 4.99
N THR A 146 -9.35 -16.37 4.07
CA THR A 146 -9.86 -17.20 2.96
C THR A 146 -9.85 -16.46 1.63
N GLU A 147 -9.88 -17.23 0.51
CA GLU A 147 -9.95 -16.65 -0.84
C GLU A 147 -11.22 -15.82 -1.03
N GLU A 148 -12.36 -16.28 -0.50
CA GLU A 148 -13.62 -15.58 -0.55
C GLU A 148 -13.59 -14.23 0.19
N GLU A 149 -12.97 -14.21 1.36
CA GLU A 149 -12.77 -12.98 2.13
C GLU A 149 -11.86 -12.00 1.37
N ALA A 150 -10.77 -12.49 0.80
CA ALA A 150 -9.85 -11.66 0.00
C ALA A 150 -10.56 -10.99 -1.18
N VAL A 151 -11.38 -11.74 -1.93
CA VAL A 151 -12.16 -11.22 -3.06
C VAL A 151 -13.21 -10.22 -2.59
N ALA A 152 -13.93 -10.53 -1.51
CA ALA A 152 -14.94 -9.62 -0.96
C ALA A 152 -14.32 -8.29 -0.53
N MET A 153 -13.19 -8.33 0.19
CA MET A 153 -12.46 -7.12 0.59
C MET A 153 -11.88 -6.36 -0.61
N ALA A 154 -11.40 -7.07 -1.63
CA ALA A 154 -10.85 -6.43 -2.83
C ALA A 154 -11.91 -5.64 -3.59
N ASN A 155 -13.14 -6.18 -3.69
CA ASN A 155 -14.27 -5.56 -4.38
C ASN A 155 -15.03 -4.53 -3.52
N ASP A 156 -14.71 -4.39 -2.22
CA ASP A 156 -15.32 -3.40 -1.34
C ASP A 156 -14.76 -1.98 -1.59
N THR A 157 -15.08 -1.46 -2.76
CA THR A 157 -14.68 -0.12 -3.22
C THR A 157 -15.57 0.34 -4.36
N ILE A 158 -15.71 1.66 -4.50
CA ILE A 158 -16.39 2.28 -5.64
C ILE A 158 -15.47 2.44 -6.87
N HIS A 159 -14.18 2.12 -6.74
CA HIS A 159 -13.18 2.27 -7.78
C HIS A 159 -12.90 0.92 -8.45
N GLY A 160 -12.73 0.94 -9.77
CA GLY A 160 -12.37 -0.24 -10.55
C GLY A 160 -11.39 0.14 -11.67
N LEU A 161 -10.08 0.01 -11.42
CA LEU A 161 -9.05 0.39 -12.38
C LEU A 161 -7.91 -0.62 -12.46
N ALA A 162 -7.30 -0.99 -11.33
CA ALA A 162 -6.17 -1.90 -11.26
C ALA A 162 -6.27 -2.78 -10.01
N ALA A 163 -5.77 -4.01 -10.12
CA ALA A 163 -5.57 -4.93 -9.01
C ALA A 163 -4.27 -5.71 -9.22
N TYR A 164 -3.68 -6.17 -8.14
CA TYR A 164 -2.44 -6.95 -8.14
C TYR A 164 -2.66 -8.19 -7.28
N LEU A 165 -2.11 -9.33 -7.70
CA LEU A 165 -2.20 -10.53 -6.88
C LEU A 165 -0.93 -11.38 -6.96
N TYR A 166 -0.58 -12.01 -5.86
CA TYR A 166 0.55 -12.92 -5.71
C TYR A 166 0.10 -14.24 -5.11
N THR A 167 0.28 -15.32 -5.87
CA THR A 167 0.03 -16.71 -5.49
C THR A 167 0.88 -17.63 -6.37
N ALA A 168 1.30 -18.77 -5.88
CA ALA A 168 1.96 -19.81 -6.68
C ALA A 168 0.95 -20.74 -7.39
N ASP A 169 -0.32 -20.69 -7.01
CA ASP A 169 -1.39 -21.50 -7.62
C ASP A 169 -2.02 -20.77 -8.82
N LEU A 170 -1.70 -21.24 -10.04
CA LEU A 170 -2.27 -20.69 -11.28
C LEU A 170 -3.81 -20.73 -11.30
N SER A 171 -4.41 -21.80 -10.75
CA SER A 171 -5.88 -21.94 -10.73
C SER A 171 -6.52 -20.88 -9.81
N ARG A 172 -5.92 -20.62 -8.66
CA ARG A 172 -6.31 -19.52 -7.78
C ARG A 172 -6.13 -18.17 -8.48
N GLY A 173 -4.98 -17.97 -9.09
CA GLY A 173 -4.70 -16.72 -9.82
C GLY A 173 -5.77 -16.38 -10.85
N LEU A 174 -6.21 -17.37 -11.64
CA LEU A 174 -7.27 -17.18 -12.63
C LEU A 174 -8.64 -16.93 -11.98
N ARG A 175 -9.03 -17.75 -10.97
CA ARG A 175 -10.32 -17.57 -10.29
C ARG A 175 -10.44 -16.19 -9.64
N VAL A 176 -9.40 -15.78 -8.92
CA VAL A 176 -9.40 -14.48 -8.25
C VAL A 176 -9.43 -13.35 -9.27
N ALA A 177 -8.62 -13.42 -10.33
CA ALA A 177 -8.62 -12.40 -11.39
C ALA A 177 -9.99 -12.26 -12.10
N GLU A 178 -10.72 -13.36 -12.28
CA GLU A 178 -12.06 -13.35 -12.87
C GLU A 178 -13.14 -12.85 -11.89
N ALA A 179 -12.88 -12.92 -10.58
CA ALA A 179 -13.81 -12.51 -9.53
C ALA A 179 -13.64 -11.04 -9.09
N LEU A 180 -12.55 -10.37 -9.51
CA LEU A 180 -12.33 -8.94 -9.22
C LEU A 180 -13.14 -8.06 -10.19
N GLU A 181 -13.75 -7.01 -9.68
CA GLU A 181 -14.66 -6.08 -10.40
C GLU A 181 -13.96 -4.75 -10.77
#